data_df41c3d294728e1e4287d1003d338ed1
#
_entry.id   df41c3d294728e1e4287d1003d338ed1
#
_cell.length_a   1.000
_cell.length_b   1.000
_cell.length_c   1.000
_cell.angle_alpha   90.00
_cell.angle_beta   90.00
_cell.angle_gamma   90.00
#
_symmetry.space_group_name_H-M   'P 1'
#
loop_
_entity.id
_entity.type
_entity.pdbx_description
1 polymer ?
#
loop_
_entity_poly.entity_id
_entity_poly.type
_entity_poly.pdbx_seq_one_letter_code
_entity_poly.pdbx_strand_id
1 'polypeptide(L)'
;MAGQNFYDILGIKKDATDKDIKQAYRRLARKHHPDVNPGDKSAEAKFKEINAAYEVLSDKDKRQKYDKYGDKWQYADQFEQAAQQQAQYQQYSPGDGTSYHFGGDIGGMDSIFEELFGSGRSRGFSRRSQPKRGQDLESPVEVTLEEAYRGTSRTINLQQEEPCAACRGSGQIQNLSCSVCRGAGVVAGMNRLEVKIPAGVATGSRVRVSGKGQPGYSGGSSGDLYLNITVTPHPTFERQGDDLNTSIPVPLTVAVLGGEVQVPTLKGKLALKIPPETQNGRVFRLAGQGMPHLGKSTRGDLLAKVNVILPTRLSDKEKELFRQFSQLRPA
;
A
#
# COMPACT_ATOMS: atom_id res chain seq x y z
N MET A 1 -23.23 28.90 -15.30
CA MET A 1 -23.34 27.94 -16.44
C MET A 1 -24.16 26.79 -15.92
N ALA A 2 -25.32 26.47 -16.55
CA ALA A 2 -26.19 25.36 -16.13
C ALA A 2 -25.37 24.07 -16.27
N GLY A 3 -25.26 23.32 -15.19
CA GLY A 3 -24.50 22.05 -15.17
C GLY A 3 -25.09 21.08 -16.17
N GLN A 4 -24.26 20.54 -17.07
CA GLN A 4 -24.70 19.49 -17.98
C GLN A 4 -25.02 18.25 -17.15
N ASN A 5 -26.20 17.65 -17.40
CA ASN A 5 -26.63 16.44 -16.69
C ASN A 5 -25.66 15.29 -16.98
N PHE A 6 -25.24 14.56 -15.95
CA PHE A 6 -24.29 13.45 -16.08
C PHE A 6 -24.75 12.34 -17.05
N TYR A 7 -26.04 12.14 -17.17
CA TYR A 7 -26.61 11.24 -18.19
C TYR A 7 -26.39 11.74 -19.62
N ASP A 8 -26.50 13.07 -19.83
CA ASP A 8 -26.28 13.69 -21.13
C ASP A 8 -24.79 13.67 -21.51
N ILE A 9 -23.89 13.85 -20.54
CA ILE A 9 -22.42 13.75 -20.74
C ILE A 9 -22.03 12.35 -21.21
N LEU A 10 -22.64 11.29 -20.65
CA LEU A 10 -22.42 9.92 -21.10
C LEU A 10 -23.25 9.53 -22.34
N GLY A 11 -24.22 10.38 -22.75
CA GLY A 11 -25.12 10.12 -23.88
C GLY A 11 -26.03 8.90 -23.65
N ILE A 12 -26.57 8.77 -22.42
CA ILE A 12 -27.46 7.69 -21.98
C ILE A 12 -28.73 8.25 -21.35
N LYS A 13 -29.77 7.43 -21.26
CA LYS A 13 -31.02 7.82 -20.59
C LYS A 13 -30.91 7.63 -19.07
N LYS A 14 -31.80 8.31 -18.29
CA LYS A 14 -31.86 8.19 -16.83
C LYS A 14 -32.16 6.76 -16.34
N ASP A 15 -32.84 5.97 -17.13
CA ASP A 15 -33.21 4.57 -16.86
C ASP A 15 -32.14 3.56 -17.28
N ALA A 16 -30.97 4.04 -17.75
CA ALA A 16 -29.87 3.20 -18.18
C ALA A 16 -29.37 2.26 -17.07
N THR A 17 -29.08 1.02 -17.47
CA THR A 17 -28.54 0.01 -16.54
C THR A 17 -27.07 0.28 -16.21
N ASP A 18 -26.56 -0.29 -15.10
CA ASP A 18 -25.14 -0.19 -14.72
C ASP A 18 -24.22 -0.69 -15.84
N LYS A 19 -24.69 -1.64 -16.65
CA LYS A 19 -23.97 -2.17 -17.82
C LYS A 19 -23.87 -1.13 -18.92
N ASP A 20 -24.96 -0.40 -19.17
CA ASP A 20 -25.02 0.64 -20.21
C ASP A 20 -24.13 1.84 -19.82
N ILE A 21 -24.16 2.25 -18.55
CA ILE A 21 -23.30 3.29 -18.00
C ILE A 21 -21.82 2.93 -18.22
N LYS A 22 -21.43 1.71 -17.87
CA LYS A 22 -20.05 1.23 -18.04
C LYS A 22 -19.62 1.13 -19.50
N GLN A 23 -20.55 0.74 -20.38
CA GLN A 23 -20.29 0.65 -21.83
C GLN A 23 -20.11 2.03 -22.43
N ALA A 24 -21.00 2.98 -22.12
CA ALA A 24 -20.93 4.37 -22.57
C ALA A 24 -19.62 5.04 -22.13
N TYR A 25 -19.27 4.90 -20.85
CA TYR A 25 -18.01 5.39 -20.31
C TYR A 25 -16.80 4.86 -21.08
N ARG A 26 -16.70 3.53 -21.26
CA ARG A 26 -15.55 2.93 -21.98
C ARG A 26 -15.41 3.44 -23.41
N ARG A 27 -16.54 3.64 -24.10
CA ARG A 27 -16.55 4.17 -25.47
C ARG A 27 -16.03 5.60 -25.51
N LEU A 28 -16.55 6.47 -24.61
CA LEU A 28 -16.19 7.90 -24.59
C LEU A 28 -14.79 8.13 -24.05
N ALA A 29 -14.38 7.38 -23.01
CA ALA A 29 -13.04 7.46 -22.43
C ALA A 29 -11.96 7.08 -23.47
N ARG A 30 -12.17 6.05 -24.28
CA ARG A 30 -11.25 5.70 -25.37
C ARG A 30 -11.18 6.81 -26.45
N LYS A 31 -12.32 7.42 -26.79
CA LYS A 31 -12.38 8.46 -27.80
C LYS A 31 -11.65 9.74 -27.38
N HIS A 32 -11.71 10.11 -26.11
CA HIS A 32 -11.15 11.35 -25.57
C HIS A 32 -9.93 11.12 -24.68
N HIS A 33 -9.30 9.92 -24.78
CA HIS A 33 -8.10 9.60 -23.98
C HIS A 33 -6.93 10.52 -24.36
N PRO A 34 -6.16 11.02 -23.36
CA PRO A 34 -5.01 11.89 -23.61
C PRO A 34 -3.97 11.26 -24.55
N ASP A 35 -3.74 9.93 -24.45
CA ASP A 35 -2.78 9.23 -25.32
C ASP A 35 -3.24 9.14 -26.77
N VAL A 36 -4.55 9.20 -27.03
CA VAL A 36 -5.12 9.17 -28.39
C VAL A 36 -5.24 10.58 -28.97
N ASN A 37 -5.35 11.60 -28.10
CA ASN A 37 -5.51 13.01 -28.47
C ASN A 37 -4.46 13.88 -27.76
N PRO A 38 -3.16 13.67 -28.01
CA PRO A 38 -2.11 14.41 -27.33
C PRO A 38 -2.16 15.91 -27.65
N GLY A 39 -2.26 16.73 -26.59
CA GLY A 39 -2.27 18.20 -26.71
C GLY A 39 -3.64 18.83 -27.01
N ASP A 40 -4.71 18.05 -27.19
CA ASP A 40 -6.07 18.58 -27.37
C ASP A 40 -6.72 18.90 -26.02
N LYS A 41 -6.71 20.19 -25.64
CA LYS A 41 -7.34 20.70 -24.41
C LYS A 41 -8.85 20.44 -24.37
N SER A 42 -9.53 20.37 -25.51
CA SER A 42 -10.96 20.10 -25.56
C SER A 42 -11.27 18.62 -25.28
N ALA A 43 -10.43 17.72 -25.77
CA ALA A 43 -10.52 16.30 -25.45
C ALA A 43 -10.22 16.04 -23.96
N GLU A 44 -9.23 16.72 -23.38
CA GLU A 44 -8.90 16.64 -21.96
C GLU A 44 -10.06 17.13 -21.07
N ALA A 45 -10.68 18.25 -21.40
CA ALA A 45 -11.83 18.77 -20.68
C ALA A 45 -13.00 17.77 -20.71
N LYS A 46 -13.34 17.24 -21.88
CA LYS A 46 -14.39 16.21 -22.03
C LYS A 46 -14.05 14.93 -21.29
N PHE A 47 -12.80 14.52 -21.27
CA PHE A 47 -12.38 13.34 -20.52
C PHE A 47 -12.58 13.51 -19.01
N LYS A 48 -12.31 14.70 -18.45
CA LYS A 48 -12.58 15.04 -17.05
C LYS A 48 -14.08 15.00 -16.75
N GLU A 49 -14.92 15.55 -17.61
CA GLU A 49 -16.39 15.52 -17.45
C GLU A 49 -16.94 14.09 -17.52
N ILE A 50 -16.46 13.26 -18.44
CA ILE A 50 -16.84 11.86 -18.60
C ILE A 50 -16.46 11.05 -17.35
N ASN A 51 -15.28 11.28 -16.78
CA ASN A 51 -14.85 10.62 -15.56
C ASN A 51 -15.70 11.02 -14.36
N ALA A 52 -15.99 12.31 -14.19
CA ALA A 52 -16.85 12.81 -13.11
C ALA A 52 -18.27 12.22 -13.21
N ALA A 53 -18.85 12.18 -14.42
CA ALA A 53 -20.16 11.58 -14.64
C ALA A 53 -20.17 10.07 -14.32
N TYR A 54 -19.14 9.34 -14.71
CA TYR A 54 -19.03 7.91 -14.42
C TYR A 54 -18.84 7.63 -12.93
N GLU A 55 -18.03 8.40 -12.22
CA GLU A 55 -17.81 8.26 -10.77
C GLU A 55 -19.13 8.35 -9.99
N VAL A 56 -20.01 9.24 -10.38
CA VAL A 56 -21.31 9.43 -9.70
C VAL A 56 -22.32 8.38 -10.13
N LEU A 57 -22.44 8.09 -11.43
CA LEU A 57 -23.47 7.20 -11.95
C LEU A 57 -23.16 5.71 -11.79
N SER A 58 -21.87 5.33 -11.58
CA SER A 58 -21.48 3.93 -11.37
C SER A 58 -21.67 3.43 -9.94
N ASP A 59 -21.82 4.32 -8.97
CA ASP A 59 -22.09 4.02 -7.57
C ASP A 59 -23.57 4.18 -7.28
N LYS A 60 -24.22 3.14 -6.73
CA LYS A 60 -25.67 3.14 -6.49
C LYS A 60 -26.11 4.24 -5.54
N ASP A 61 -25.34 4.49 -4.48
CA ASP A 61 -25.69 5.47 -3.45
C ASP A 61 -25.52 6.90 -4.00
N LYS A 62 -24.40 7.17 -4.69
CA LYS A 62 -24.17 8.46 -5.34
C LYS A 62 -25.19 8.73 -6.45
N ARG A 63 -25.53 7.72 -7.25
CA ARG A 63 -26.55 7.83 -8.29
C ARG A 63 -27.92 8.18 -7.72
N GLN A 64 -28.36 7.50 -6.65
CA GLN A 64 -29.63 7.81 -5.97
C GLN A 64 -29.65 9.25 -5.43
N LYS A 65 -28.54 9.71 -4.83
CA LYS A 65 -28.40 11.09 -4.36
C LYS A 65 -28.43 12.07 -5.53
N TYR A 66 -27.77 11.76 -6.62
CA TYR A 66 -27.79 12.58 -7.84
C TYR A 66 -29.19 12.64 -8.49
N ASP A 67 -29.89 11.50 -8.58
CA ASP A 67 -31.25 11.42 -9.13
C ASP A 67 -32.26 12.24 -8.31
N LYS A 68 -32.05 12.33 -6.98
CA LYS A 68 -32.92 13.04 -6.04
C LYS A 68 -32.60 14.53 -5.92
N TYR A 69 -31.32 14.89 -5.93
CA TYR A 69 -30.87 16.25 -5.62
C TYR A 69 -30.16 16.96 -6.80
N GLY A 70 -29.98 16.30 -7.94
CA GLY A 70 -29.30 16.85 -9.12
C GLY A 70 -27.87 17.29 -8.80
N ASP A 71 -27.48 18.46 -9.29
CA ASP A 71 -26.13 19.02 -9.09
C ASP A 71 -25.74 19.25 -7.62
N LYS A 72 -26.72 19.24 -6.72
CA LYS A 72 -26.51 19.39 -5.27
C LYS A 72 -26.33 18.07 -4.52
N TRP A 73 -26.13 16.95 -5.23
CA TRP A 73 -26.00 15.61 -4.65
C TRP A 73 -24.88 15.50 -3.60
N GLN A 74 -23.84 16.31 -3.70
CA GLN A 74 -22.74 16.37 -2.71
C GLN A 74 -23.18 16.84 -1.33
N TYR A 75 -24.26 17.62 -1.27
CA TYR A 75 -24.88 18.13 -0.05
C TYR A 75 -26.09 17.31 0.40
N ALA A 76 -26.37 16.18 -0.25
CA ALA A 76 -27.55 15.34 0.02
C ALA A 76 -27.65 14.95 1.50
N ASP A 77 -26.54 14.57 2.12
CA ASP A 77 -26.51 14.16 3.53
C ASP A 77 -26.86 15.33 4.48
N GLN A 78 -26.51 16.55 4.14
CA GLN A 78 -26.89 17.74 4.90
C GLN A 78 -28.37 18.05 4.76
N PHE A 79 -28.93 17.89 3.56
CA PHE A 79 -30.37 18.07 3.33
C PHE A 79 -31.20 16.99 4.03
N GLU A 80 -30.75 15.74 4.07
CA GLU A 80 -31.44 14.65 4.77
C GLU A 80 -31.40 14.84 6.29
N GLN A 81 -30.27 15.27 6.83
CA GLN A 81 -30.16 15.61 8.27
C GLN A 81 -31.05 16.80 8.66
N ALA A 82 -31.11 17.84 7.82
CA ALA A 82 -31.98 18.98 8.05
C ALA A 82 -33.45 18.58 7.99
N ALA A 83 -33.84 17.74 7.04
CA ALA A 83 -35.22 17.24 6.92
C ALA A 83 -35.64 16.34 8.10
N GLN A 84 -34.73 15.51 8.61
CA GLN A 84 -34.98 14.70 9.82
C GLN A 84 -35.15 15.54 11.07
N GLN A 85 -34.36 16.61 11.23
CA GLN A 85 -34.51 17.52 12.34
C GLN A 85 -35.84 18.27 12.28
N GLN A 86 -36.27 18.68 11.10
CA GLN A 86 -37.54 19.40 10.92
C GLN A 86 -38.76 18.48 11.16
N ALA A 87 -38.70 17.21 10.80
CA ALA A 87 -39.74 16.20 11.07
C ALA A 87 -39.88 15.93 12.59
N GLN A 88 -38.79 15.99 13.35
CA GLN A 88 -38.80 15.78 14.80
C GLN A 88 -39.40 16.99 15.57
N TYR A 89 -39.32 18.19 14.99
CA TYR A 89 -39.94 19.40 15.56
C TYR A 89 -41.45 19.46 15.35
N GLN A 90 -41.99 18.84 14.31
CA GLN A 90 -43.45 18.82 14.04
C GLN A 90 -44.24 17.87 14.94
N GLN A 91 -43.56 16.93 15.63
CA GLN A 91 -44.23 15.96 16.50
C GLN A 91 -44.47 16.47 17.94
N TYR A 92 -44.07 17.70 18.26
CA TYR A 92 -44.15 18.27 19.63
C TYR A 92 -44.76 19.67 19.66
N SER A 93 -45.84 19.96 18.92
CA SER A 93 -46.65 21.15 19.12
C SER A 93 -48.16 20.86 18.90
N PRO A 94 -48.94 20.82 19.96
CA PRO A 94 -50.41 20.96 19.82
C PRO A 94 -50.79 22.41 19.78
N GLY A 95 -51.20 22.89 18.62
CA GLY A 95 -52.15 24.00 18.43
C GLY A 95 -51.64 25.43 18.68
N ASP A 96 -51.38 26.20 17.67
CA ASP A 96 -52.11 27.42 17.37
C ASP A 96 -51.72 27.91 15.95
N GLY A 97 -52.77 28.30 15.17
CA GLY A 97 -52.62 28.64 13.75
C GLY A 97 -52.10 30.05 13.55
N THR A 98 -51.01 30.13 12.83
CA THR A 98 -50.71 31.32 11.99
C THR A 98 -49.81 30.89 10.83
N SER A 99 -50.42 30.78 9.66
CA SER A 99 -49.72 30.56 8.40
C SER A 99 -48.99 31.84 7.97
N TYR A 100 -47.67 31.80 7.94
CA TYR A 100 -46.87 32.77 7.19
C TYR A 100 -46.40 32.16 5.90
N HIS A 101 -47.03 32.58 4.80
CA HIS A 101 -46.55 32.40 3.44
C HIS A 101 -45.27 33.19 3.30
N PHE A 102 -44.15 32.52 3.10
CA PHE A 102 -42.89 33.10 2.67
C PHE A 102 -42.65 32.73 1.20
N GLY A 103 -43.16 33.55 0.31
CA GLY A 103 -42.82 33.54 -1.10
C GLY A 103 -41.87 34.69 -1.38
N GLY A 104 -40.77 34.44 -2.03
CA GLY A 104 -40.01 35.47 -2.73
C GLY A 104 -38.54 35.62 -2.30
N ASP A 105 -37.71 35.44 -3.29
CA ASP A 105 -36.36 36.01 -3.50
C ASP A 105 -35.19 35.42 -2.71
N ILE A 106 -34.46 34.58 -3.44
CA ILE A 106 -33.21 33.93 -3.01
C ILE A 106 -32.01 34.76 -3.51
N GLY A 107 -31.74 35.87 -2.84
CA GLY A 107 -30.57 36.68 -3.07
C GLY A 107 -30.06 37.29 -1.79
N GLY A 108 -29.38 36.53 -0.92
CA GLY A 108 -28.81 37.13 0.29
C GLY A 108 -28.64 36.17 1.48
N MET A 109 -28.36 34.90 1.27
CA MET A 109 -28.33 33.91 2.35
C MET A 109 -27.00 33.80 3.11
N ASP A 110 -25.93 34.47 2.66
CA ASP A 110 -24.63 34.38 3.34
C ASP A 110 -24.55 35.25 4.60
N SER A 111 -25.32 36.34 4.69
CA SER A 111 -25.27 37.23 5.85
C SER A 111 -26.12 36.80 7.04
N ILE A 112 -27.20 36.05 6.81
CA ILE A 112 -28.11 35.59 7.89
C ILE A 112 -27.54 34.41 8.65
N PHE A 113 -26.69 33.61 8.00
CA PHE A 113 -26.07 32.44 8.62
C PHE A 113 -24.96 32.81 9.61
N GLU A 114 -24.24 33.91 9.34
CA GLU A 114 -23.17 34.40 10.21
C GLU A 114 -23.69 35.09 11.45
N GLU A 115 -24.85 35.77 11.37
CA GLU A 115 -25.48 36.50 12.48
C GLU A 115 -26.30 35.58 13.40
N LEU A 116 -26.86 34.48 12.88
CA LEU A 116 -27.64 33.51 13.68
C LEU A 116 -26.78 32.48 14.40
N PHE A 117 -25.59 32.19 13.86
CA PHE A 117 -24.65 31.22 14.47
C PHE A 117 -23.43 31.85 15.15
N GLY A 118 -23.19 33.15 14.98
CA GLY A 118 -22.00 33.86 15.51
C GLY A 118 -22.11 34.45 16.88
N SER A 119 -23.32 34.63 17.47
CA SER A 119 -23.47 35.36 18.74
C SER A 119 -24.54 34.74 19.63
N GLY A 120 -24.17 33.86 20.51
CA GLY A 120 -25.12 33.36 21.50
C GLY A 120 -24.61 32.33 22.49
N ARG A 121 -23.88 32.79 23.53
CA ARG A 121 -23.79 32.19 24.87
C ARG A 121 -23.42 30.72 24.98
N SER A 122 -22.17 30.49 25.35
CA SER A 122 -21.65 29.29 25.99
C SER A 122 -22.58 28.79 27.10
N ARG A 123 -23.43 27.85 26.82
CA ARG A 123 -23.91 26.87 27.79
C ARG A 123 -23.26 25.55 27.41
N GLY A 124 -22.46 25.03 28.34
CA GLY A 124 -21.61 23.87 28.23
C GLY A 124 -22.26 22.64 27.58
N PHE A 125 -22.23 22.58 26.28
CA PHE A 125 -22.30 21.31 25.57
C PHE A 125 -20.91 20.71 25.70
N SER A 126 -20.77 19.73 26.58
CA SER A 126 -19.64 18.81 26.53
C SER A 126 -19.51 18.34 25.09
N ARG A 127 -18.57 18.94 24.32
CA ARG A 127 -18.15 18.42 23.03
C ARG A 127 -17.72 16.96 23.27
N ARG A 128 -18.62 16.02 23.03
CA ARG A 128 -18.20 14.61 22.88
C ARG A 128 -17.14 14.65 21.80
N SER A 129 -15.89 14.49 22.20
CA SER A 129 -14.77 14.43 21.27
C SER A 129 -15.07 13.31 20.29
N GLN A 130 -15.11 13.65 19.00
CA GLN A 130 -15.35 12.65 17.95
C GLN A 130 -14.24 11.59 18.00
N PRO A 131 -14.58 10.32 17.83
CA PRO A 131 -13.59 9.25 17.74
C PRO A 131 -12.58 9.55 16.63
N LYS A 132 -11.31 9.67 16.98
CA LYS A 132 -10.23 9.87 16.00
C LYS A 132 -9.39 8.60 15.94
N ARG A 133 -9.15 8.10 14.72
CA ARG A 133 -8.23 6.98 14.48
C ARG A 133 -6.82 7.38 14.91
N GLY A 134 -6.11 6.43 15.54
CA GLY A 134 -4.69 6.57 15.88
C GLY A 134 -3.81 6.67 14.64
N GLN A 135 -2.63 7.25 14.83
CA GLN A 135 -1.65 7.38 13.74
C GLN A 135 -1.02 6.03 13.42
N ASP A 136 -0.68 5.83 12.16
CA ASP A 136 0.09 4.68 11.73
C ASP A 136 1.56 4.84 12.18
N LEU A 137 2.20 3.71 12.51
CA LEU A 137 3.61 3.66 12.91
C LEU A 137 4.42 2.98 11.80
N GLU A 138 5.65 3.43 11.62
CA GLU A 138 6.62 2.78 10.76
C GLU A 138 7.84 2.34 11.58
N SER A 139 8.32 1.13 11.32
CA SER A 139 9.51 0.58 11.97
C SER A 139 10.40 -0.10 10.92
N PRO A 140 11.68 0.26 10.82
CA PRO A 140 12.62 -0.44 9.96
C PRO A 140 12.94 -1.81 10.57
N VAL A 141 13.03 -2.83 9.71
CA VAL A 141 13.40 -4.19 10.11
C VAL A 141 14.42 -4.74 9.12
N GLU A 142 15.59 -5.10 9.64
CA GLU A 142 16.63 -5.77 8.87
C GLU A 142 16.44 -7.28 8.94
N VAL A 143 16.52 -7.93 7.78
CA VAL A 143 16.44 -9.39 7.64
C VAL A 143 17.60 -9.89 6.78
N THR A 144 18.09 -11.09 7.07
CA THR A 144 19.09 -11.73 6.20
C THR A 144 18.44 -12.27 4.92
N LEU A 145 19.28 -12.61 3.94
CA LEU A 145 18.78 -13.20 2.69
C LEU A 145 18.10 -14.55 2.93
N GLU A 146 18.61 -15.35 3.87
CA GLU A 146 18.04 -16.65 4.27
C GLU A 146 16.69 -16.48 4.98
N GLU A 147 16.57 -15.46 5.83
CA GLU A 147 15.30 -15.14 6.49
C GLU A 147 14.26 -14.65 5.47
N ALA A 148 14.68 -13.81 4.52
CA ALA A 148 13.83 -13.38 3.42
C ALA A 148 13.42 -14.57 2.52
N TYR A 149 14.29 -15.59 2.39
CA TYR A 149 14.02 -16.80 1.61
C TYR A 149 13.01 -17.73 2.27
N ARG A 150 13.14 -17.97 3.59
CA ARG A 150 12.30 -18.93 4.34
C ARG A 150 11.06 -18.28 4.93
N GLY A 151 11.07 -16.96 5.08
CA GLY A 151 10.21 -16.23 6.00
C GLY A 151 10.70 -16.37 7.43
N THR A 152 10.36 -15.42 8.28
CA THR A 152 10.79 -15.40 9.67
C THR A 152 9.74 -14.75 10.56
N SER A 153 9.83 -14.96 11.87
CA SER A 153 9.09 -14.18 12.87
C SER A 153 10.07 -13.31 13.63
N ARG A 154 9.75 -12.03 13.78
CA ARG A 154 10.57 -11.07 14.53
C ARG A 154 9.77 -10.48 15.69
N THR A 155 10.39 -10.42 16.84
CA THR A 155 9.85 -9.69 17.99
C THR A 155 10.30 -8.24 17.92
N ILE A 156 9.35 -7.33 17.87
CA ILE A 156 9.58 -5.89 17.78
C ILE A 156 9.11 -5.26 19.08
N ASN A 157 9.97 -4.44 19.69
CA ASN A 157 9.62 -3.63 20.84
C ASN A 157 9.18 -2.25 20.33
N LEU A 158 7.91 -1.93 20.54
CA LEU A 158 7.33 -0.66 20.12
C LEU A 158 7.09 0.21 21.34
N GLN A 159 7.58 1.45 21.28
CA GLN A 159 7.13 2.48 22.19
C GLN A 159 5.79 3.01 21.68
N GLN A 160 4.72 2.74 22.40
CA GLN A 160 3.38 3.20 22.07
C GLN A 160 2.79 3.95 23.25
N GLU A 161 1.97 4.93 22.96
CA GLU A 161 1.11 5.50 23.99
C GLU A 161 -0.01 4.50 24.30
N GLU A 162 -0.15 4.14 25.57
CA GLU A 162 -1.24 3.29 26.03
C GLU A 162 -2.24 4.10 26.82
N PRO A 163 -3.54 3.79 26.75
CA PRO A 163 -4.53 4.45 27.61
C PRO A 163 -4.14 4.30 29.08
N CYS A 164 -4.06 5.40 29.79
CA CYS A 164 -3.72 5.39 31.22
C CYS A 164 -4.68 4.48 32.00
N ALA A 165 -4.16 3.47 32.66
CA ALA A 165 -4.97 2.51 33.41
C ALA A 165 -5.76 3.16 34.56
N ALA A 166 -5.23 4.24 35.17
CA ALA A 166 -5.86 4.94 36.29
C ALA A 166 -7.11 5.73 35.89
N CYS A 167 -7.06 6.44 34.74
CA CYS A 167 -8.19 7.24 34.24
C CYS A 167 -8.89 6.62 33.04
N ARG A 168 -8.45 5.45 32.57
CA ARG A 168 -8.98 4.74 31.40
C ARG A 168 -9.05 5.61 30.13
N GLY A 169 -8.02 6.45 29.95
CA GLY A 169 -7.91 7.33 28.79
C GLY A 169 -8.62 8.69 28.91
N SER A 170 -9.37 8.95 30.00
CA SER A 170 -10.12 10.21 30.17
C SER A 170 -9.23 11.41 30.55
N GLY A 171 -8.01 11.20 31.01
CA GLY A 171 -7.13 12.25 31.53
C GLY A 171 -7.53 12.77 32.91
N GLN A 172 -8.72 12.42 33.41
CA GLN A 172 -9.27 12.96 34.67
C GLN A 172 -9.82 11.86 35.56
N ILE A 173 -9.73 12.05 36.88
CA ILE A 173 -10.35 11.23 37.92
C ILE A 173 -11.11 12.20 38.84
N GLN A 174 -12.42 12.04 39.00
CA GLN A 174 -13.29 12.91 39.83
C GLN A 174 -13.13 14.39 39.49
N ASN A 175 -13.09 14.76 38.20
CA ASN A 175 -12.89 16.10 37.68
C ASN A 175 -11.53 16.76 38.01
N LEU A 176 -10.58 16.02 38.57
CA LEU A 176 -9.20 16.43 38.77
C LEU A 176 -8.29 15.77 37.73
N SER A 177 -7.23 16.48 37.32
CA SER A 177 -6.21 15.87 36.41
C SER A 177 -5.66 14.59 37.00
N CYS A 178 -5.64 13.51 36.21
CA CYS A 178 -5.10 12.22 36.62
C CYS A 178 -3.62 12.36 37.00
N SER A 179 -3.25 11.99 38.21
CA SER A 179 -1.87 12.10 38.71
C SER A 179 -0.88 11.20 37.97
N VAL A 180 -1.33 10.10 37.34
CA VAL A 180 -0.47 9.16 36.61
C VAL A 180 -0.10 9.71 35.24
N CYS A 181 -1.09 10.15 34.44
CA CYS A 181 -0.85 10.66 33.08
C CYS A 181 -0.81 12.20 33.04
N ARG A 182 -0.97 12.89 34.17
CA ARG A 182 -0.97 14.37 34.27
C ARG A 182 -1.96 15.05 33.32
N GLY A 183 -3.10 14.41 33.11
CA GLY A 183 -4.14 14.93 32.21
C GLY A 183 -4.05 14.47 30.77
N ALA A 184 -2.95 13.85 30.34
CA ALA A 184 -2.76 13.40 28.95
C ALA A 184 -3.71 12.25 28.53
N GLY A 185 -4.21 11.47 29.47
CA GLY A 185 -5.05 10.29 29.20
C GLY A 185 -4.25 9.06 28.74
N VAL A 186 -2.98 9.23 28.35
CA VAL A 186 -2.09 8.18 27.85
C VAL A 186 -0.78 8.16 28.63
N VAL A 187 -0.13 7.02 28.67
CA VAL A 187 1.20 6.80 29.24
C VAL A 187 2.06 6.05 28.24
N ALA A 188 3.38 6.31 28.25
CA ALA A 188 4.29 5.57 27.40
C ALA A 188 4.36 4.11 27.86
N GLY A 189 4.01 3.20 27.00
CA GLY A 189 4.11 1.74 27.19
C GLY A 189 5.15 1.13 26.24
N MET A 190 5.74 0.00 26.64
CA MET A 190 6.57 -0.81 25.76
C MET A 190 5.80 -2.08 25.38
N ASN A 191 5.34 -2.14 24.16
CA ASN A 191 4.65 -3.31 23.60
C ASN A 191 5.62 -4.21 22.86
N ARG A 192 5.67 -5.49 23.27
CA ARG A 192 6.43 -6.51 22.56
C ARG A 192 5.50 -7.23 21.60
N LEU A 193 5.75 -7.09 20.29
CA LEU A 193 4.93 -7.66 19.25
C LEU A 193 5.73 -8.66 18.42
N GLU A 194 5.25 -9.89 18.31
CA GLU A 194 5.77 -10.86 17.37
C GLU A 194 5.09 -10.67 16.02
N VAL A 195 5.89 -10.40 14.97
CA VAL A 195 5.40 -10.18 13.62
C VAL A 195 5.99 -11.20 12.66
N LYS A 196 5.14 -11.85 11.90
CA LYS A 196 5.54 -12.78 10.85
C LYS A 196 5.88 -12.04 9.58
N ILE A 197 7.11 -12.21 9.09
CA ILE A 197 7.60 -11.69 7.82
C ILE A 197 7.50 -12.80 6.78
N PRO A 198 6.72 -12.62 5.71
CA PRO A 198 6.53 -13.68 4.71
C PRO A 198 7.81 -13.93 3.89
N ALA A 199 7.92 -15.12 3.33
CA ALA A 199 8.98 -15.45 2.39
C ALA A 199 8.83 -14.63 1.10
N GLY A 200 9.96 -14.24 0.49
CA GLY A 200 10.00 -13.47 -0.75
C GLY A 200 10.13 -11.96 -0.57
N VAL A 201 10.07 -11.44 0.67
CA VAL A 201 10.25 -10.00 0.92
C VAL A 201 11.56 -9.49 0.34
N ALA A 202 11.55 -8.26 -0.17
CA ALA A 202 12.72 -7.56 -0.72
C ALA A 202 12.98 -6.27 0.06
N THR A 203 14.14 -5.68 -0.12
CA THR A 203 14.39 -4.33 0.37
C THR A 203 13.35 -3.37 -0.19
N GLY A 204 12.74 -2.56 0.69
CA GLY A 204 11.63 -1.67 0.38
C GLY A 204 10.24 -2.32 0.50
N SER A 205 10.13 -3.63 0.79
CA SER A 205 8.84 -4.26 1.08
C SER A 205 8.25 -3.70 2.37
N ARG A 206 6.94 -3.38 2.35
CA ARG A 206 6.19 -2.93 3.53
C ARG A 206 5.25 -4.03 4.01
N VAL A 207 5.45 -4.50 5.24
CA VAL A 207 4.57 -5.49 5.89
C VAL A 207 3.64 -4.74 6.84
N ARG A 208 2.33 -4.80 6.56
CA ARG A 208 1.31 -4.16 7.38
C ARG A 208 0.84 -5.09 8.49
N VAL A 209 0.80 -4.58 9.70
CA VAL A 209 0.20 -5.24 10.86
C VAL A 209 -0.97 -4.39 11.35
N SER A 210 -2.18 -4.84 11.05
CA SER A 210 -3.40 -4.07 11.29
C SER A 210 -3.64 -3.82 12.79
N GLY A 211 -4.04 -2.59 13.14
CA GLY A 211 -4.41 -2.19 14.50
C GLY A 211 -3.26 -2.17 15.50
N LYS A 212 -1.99 -2.17 15.04
CA LYS A 212 -0.78 -2.13 15.88
C LYS A 212 -0.01 -0.81 15.80
N GLY A 213 -0.65 0.24 15.24
CA GLY A 213 -0.18 1.63 15.30
C GLY A 213 -0.52 2.31 16.63
N GLN A 214 -0.47 3.63 16.68
CA GLN A 214 -0.86 4.41 17.85
C GLN A 214 -2.34 4.18 18.21
N PRO A 215 -2.69 4.20 19.50
CA PRO A 215 -4.08 4.11 19.93
C PRO A 215 -4.89 5.30 19.40
N GLY A 216 -6.16 5.05 19.09
CA GLY A 216 -7.11 6.11 18.75
C GLY A 216 -7.57 6.87 19.98
N TYR A 217 -8.03 8.10 19.76
CA TYR A 217 -8.56 8.99 20.80
C TYR A 217 -10.09 8.90 20.85
N SER A 218 -10.64 9.06 22.04
CA SER A 218 -12.11 9.14 22.28
C SER A 218 -12.89 7.91 21.75
N GLY A 219 -12.31 6.71 21.84
CA GLY A 219 -12.94 5.50 21.33
C GLY A 219 -12.68 5.22 19.84
N GLY A 220 -11.78 5.98 19.19
CA GLY A 220 -11.32 5.72 17.84
C GLY A 220 -10.48 4.42 17.74
N SER A 221 -10.43 3.81 16.56
CA SER A 221 -9.61 2.65 16.30
C SER A 221 -8.12 3.01 16.30
N SER A 222 -7.26 2.06 16.68
CA SER A 222 -5.81 2.19 16.54
C SER A 222 -5.40 2.32 15.07
N GLY A 223 -4.27 2.96 14.82
CA GLY A 223 -3.58 2.95 13.52
C GLY A 223 -2.99 1.57 13.19
N ASP A 224 -2.25 1.48 12.11
CA ASP A 224 -1.56 0.28 11.68
C ASP A 224 -0.04 0.43 11.88
N LEU A 225 0.65 -0.70 12.02
CA LEU A 225 2.11 -0.74 12.01
C LEU A 225 2.59 -1.19 10.63
N TYR A 226 3.51 -0.45 10.05
CA TYR A 226 4.18 -0.79 8.82
C TYR A 226 5.65 -1.11 9.10
N LEU A 227 6.07 -2.31 8.73
CA LEU A 227 7.46 -2.72 8.80
C LEU A 227 8.12 -2.48 7.45
N ASN A 228 9.10 -1.59 7.42
CA ASN A 228 9.90 -1.32 6.23
C ASN A 228 11.09 -2.31 6.24
N ILE A 229 11.04 -3.28 5.34
CA ILE A 229 12.02 -4.37 5.29
C ILE A 229 13.27 -3.92 4.52
N THR A 230 14.43 -4.18 5.13
CA THR A 230 15.74 -4.04 4.48
C THR A 230 16.43 -5.41 4.51
N VAL A 231 16.74 -5.96 3.33
CA VAL A 231 17.49 -7.23 3.23
C VAL A 231 18.98 -6.91 3.24
N THR A 232 19.71 -7.51 4.17
CA THR A 232 21.17 -7.32 4.27
C THR A 232 21.87 -7.99 3.09
N PRO A 233 22.95 -7.39 2.54
CA PRO A 233 23.77 -8.01 1.50
C PRO A 233 24.35 -9.34 1.97
N HIS A 234 24.36 -10.34 1.07
CA HIS A 234 24.88 -11.66 1.37
C HIS A 234 26.27 -11.86 0.70
N PRO A 235 27.26 -12.48 1.37
CA PRO A 235 28.63 -12.59 0.84
C PRO A 235 28.75 -13.45 -0.44
N THR A 236 27.85 -14.39 -0.64
CA THR A 236 27.92 -15.37 -1.76
C THR A 236 26.89 -15.11 -2.84
N PHE A 237 25.74 -14.55 -2.47
CA PHE A 237 24.62 -14.35 -3.38
C PHE A 237 24.29 -12.87 -3.55
N GLU A 238 24.13 -12.46 -4.80
CA GLU A 238 23.61 -11.15 -5.16
C GLU A 238 22.17 -11.33 -5.67
N ARG A 239 21.23 -10.65 -5.03
CA ARG A 239 19.82 -10.74 -5.41
C ARG A 239 19.49 -9.72 -6.50
N GLN A 240 18.87 -10.17 -7.58
CA GLN A 240 18.36 -9.34 -8.66
C GLN A 240 16.88 -9.69 -8.91
N GLY A 241 15.99 -8.89 -8.31
CA GLY A 241 14.57 -9.23 -8.29
C GLY A 241 14.32 -10.51 -7.49
N ASP A 242 13.81 -11.55 -8.14
CA ASP A 242 13.62 -12.87 -7.52
C ASP A 242 14.70 -13.87 -7.92
N ASP A 243 15.61 -13.48 -8.82
CA ASP A 243 16.76 -14.30 -9.18
C ASP A 243 17.95 -14.03 -8.26
N LEU A 244 18.82 -15.01 -8.16
CA LEU A 244 20.07 -14.95 -7.42
C LEU A 244 21.25 -15.14 -8.35
N ASN A 245 22.26 -14.31 -8.21
CA ASN A 245 23.56 -14.47 -8.89
C ASN A 245 24.57 -15.00 -7.90
N THR A 246 25.41 -15.94 -8.34
CA THR A 246 26.56 -16.43 -7.57
C THR A 246 27.71 -16.74 -8.49
N SER A 247 28.94 -16.60 -7.96
CA SER A 247 30.15 -17.04 -8.65
C SER A 247 30.60 -18.39 -8.09
N ILE A 248 30.80 -19.36 -8.97
CA ILE A 248 31.23 -20.71 -8.60
C ILE A 248 32.68 -20.94 -9.02
N PRO A 249 33.54 -21.36 -8.10
CA PRO A 249 34.91 -21.74 -8.43
C PRO A 249 34.92 -23.08 -9.17
N VAL A 250 35.49 -23.12 -10.37
CA VAL A 250 35.61 -24.33 -11.18
C VAL A 250 37.09 -24.57 -11.46
N PRO A 251 37.66 -25.73 -11.06
CA PRO A 251 39.02 -26.06 -11.39
C PRO A 251 39.25 -26.10 -12.92
N LEU A 252 40.40 -25.63 -13.38
CA LEU A 252 40.74 -25.60 -14.79
C LEU A 252 40.50 -26.99 -15.50
N THR A 253 40.88 -28.05 -14.83
CA THR A 253 40.71 -29.41 -15.34
C THR A 253 39.24 -29.79 -15.59
N VAL A 254 38.36 -29.36 -14.66
CA VAL A 254 36.90 -29.57 -14.79
C VAL A 254 36.33 -28.69 -15.89
N ALA A 255 36.82 -27.46 -16.04
CA ALA A 255 36.38 -26.55 -17.09
C ALA A 255 36.74 -27.10 -18.49
N VAL A 256 37.94 -27.70 -18.64
CA VAL A 256 38.42 -28.23 -19.93
C VAL A 256 37.85 -29.62 -20.24
N LEU A 257 37.91 -30.52 -19.27
CA LEU A 257 37.56 -31.94 -19.50
C LEU A 257 36.09 -32.28 -19.22
N GLY A 258 35.38 -31.32 -18.61
CA GLY A 258 34.07 -31.56 -18.01
C GLY A 258 34.18 -32.21 -16.65
N GLY A 259 33.06 -32.23 -15.92
CA GLY A 259 33.02 -32.83 -14.60
C GLY A 259 31.82 -32.34 -13.82
N GLU A 260 31.90 -32.45 -12.49
CA GLU A 260 30.82 -32.05 -11.59
C GLU A 260 31.37 -31.10 -10.51
N VAL A 261 30.64 -30.04 -10.22
CA VAL A 261 30.97 -29.09 -9.15
C VAL A 261 29.78 -28.88 -8.24
N GLN A 262 30.09 -28.61 -6.97
CA GLN A 262 29.06 -28.29 -5.98
C GLN A 262 28.75 -26.79 -5.99
N VAL A 263 27.52 -26.46 -6.34
CA VAL A 263 27.02 -25.05 -6.31
C VAL A 263 26.30 -24.80 -4.99
N PRO A 264 26.69 -23.77 -4.24
CA PRO A 264 25.95 -23.37 -3.06
C PRO A 264 24.58 -22.83 -3.46
N THR A 265 23.55 -23.18 -2.71
CA THR A 265 22.20 -22.65 -2.84
C THR A 265 21.66 -22.30 -1.45
N LEU A 266 20.59 -21.49 -1.36
CA LEU A 266 19.97 -21.18 -0.07
C LEU A 266 19.31 -22.39 0.62
N LYS A 267 19.17 -23.52 -0.09
CA LYS A 267 18.71 -24.80 0.48
C LYS A 267 19.83 -25.74 0.91
N GLY A 268 21.05 -25.50 0.42
CA GLY A 268 22.18 -26.38 0.60
C GLY A 268 23.07 -26.41 -0.64
N LYS A 269 23.74 -27.51 -0.92
CA LYS A 269 24.61 -27.67 -2.09
C LYS A 269 23.92 -28.49 -3.17
N LEU A 270 24.05 -28.07 -4.43
CA LEU A 270 23.52 -28.77 -5.59
C LEU A 270 24.67 -29.14 -6.53
N ALA A 271 24.71 -30.38 -6.97
CA ALA A 271 25.65 -30.84 -7.96
C ALA A 271 25.29 -30.30 -9.34
N LEU A 272 26.25 -29.64 -9.99
CA LEU A 272 26.11 -29.08 -11.35
C LEU A 272 27.11 -29.79 -12.28
N LYS A 273 26.61 -30.38 -13.34
CA LYS A 273 27.45 -30.98 -14.40
C LYS A 273 27.98 -29.85 -15.29
N ILE A 274 29.30 -29.74 -15.37
CA ILE A 274 30.01 -28.82 -16.25
C ILE A 274 30.37 -29.53 -17.52
N PRO A 275 29.90 -29.10 -18.69
CA PRO A 275 30.30 -29.63 -19.98
C PRO A 275 31.80 -29.38 -20.23
N PRO A 276 32.46 -30.25 -21.02
CA PRO A 276 33.85 -29.98 -21.44
C PRO A 276 33.92 -28.65 -22.23
N GLU A 277 35.10 -28.05 -22.25
CA GLU A 277 35.41 -26.80 -22.94
C GLU A 277 34.57 -25.60 -22.44
N THR A 278 34.11 -25.62 -21.17
CA THR A 278 33.37 -24.53 -20.55
C THR A 278 34.27 -23.33 -20.33
N GLN A 279 33.90 -22.19 -20.94
CA GLN A 279 34.65 -20.95 -20.85
C GLN A 279 34.43 -20.25 -19.52
N ASN A 280 35.44 -19.45 -19.08
CA ASN A 280 35.33 -18.60 -17.92
C ASN A 280 34.23 -17.55 -18.13
N GLY A 281 33.43 -17.28 -17.08
CA GLY A 281 32.33 -16.32 -17.15
C GLY A 281 31.01 -16.90 -17.72
N ARG A 282 31.01 -18.17 -18.20
CA ARG A 282 29.76 -18.82 -18.61
C ARG A 282 28.79 -18.91 -17.43
N VAL A 283 27.50 -18.60 -17.69
CA VAL A 283 26.44 -18.63 -16.68
C VAL A 283 25.56 -19.86 -16.88
N PHE A 284 25.38 -20.62 -15.81
CA PHE A 284 24.43 -21.74 -15.74
C PHE A 284 23.19 -21.32 -14.97
N ARG A 285 22.03 -21.54 -15.55
CA ARG A 285 20.74 -21.27 -14.94
C ARG A 285 20.24 -22.52 -14.20
N LEU A 286 20.04 -22.38 -12.91
CA LEU A 286 19.49 -23.42 -12.03
C LEU A 286 18.04 -23.04 -11.70
N ALA A 287 17.11 -23.64 -12.43
CA ALA A 287 15.70 -23.27 -12.35
C ALA A 287 15.11 -23.52 -10.96
N GLY A 288 14.34 -22.55 -10.47
CA GLY A 288 13.64 -22.62 -9.17
C GLY A 288 14.55 -22.62 -7.94
N GLN A 289 15.83 -22.25 -8.07
CA GLN A 289 16.78 -22.12 -6.96
C GLN A 289 16.99 -20.67 -6.50
N GLY A 290 16.24 -19.73 -7.06
CA GLY A 290 16.20 -18.32 -6.64
C GLY A 290 15.27 -18.05 -5.45
N MET A 291 14.96 -16.79 -5.23
CA MET A 291 14.05 -16.33 -4.16
C MET A 291 12.60 -16.75 -4.44
N PRO A 292 11.80 -17.02 -3.42
CA PRO A 292 10.37 -17.20 -3.61
C PRO A 292 9.71 -15.89 -4.03
N HIS A 293 8.75 -15.95 -4.93
CA HIS A 293 7.91 -14.82 -5.26
C HIS A 293 6.96 -14.53 -4.08
N LEU A 294 6.89 -13.28 -3.68
CA LEU A 294 6.02 -12.87 -2.58
C LEU A 294 4.55 -13.26 -2.85
N GLY A 295 3.97 -14.05 -1.95
CA GLY A 295 2.57 -14.51 -2.06
C GLY A 295 2.30 -15.59 -3.11
N LYS A 296 3.34 -16.17 -3.72
CA LYS A 296 3.20 -17.26 -4.70
C LYS A 296 4.05 -18.48 -4.31
N SER A 297 3.72 -19.63 -4.87
CA SER A 297 4.49 -20.87 -4.67
C SER A 297 5.69 -21.00 -5.63
N THR A 298 5.78 -20.14 -6.65
CA THR A 298 6.86 -20.13 -7.62
C THR A 298 8.10 -19.44 -7.08
N ARG A 299 9.26 -19.75 -7.67
CA ARG A 299 10.57 -19.21 -7.29
C ARG A 299 11.27 -18.69 -8.53
N GLY A 300 12.17 -17.73 -8.34
CA GLY A 300 13.14 -17.32 -9.34
C GLY A 300 14.24 -18.36 -9.53
N ASP A 301 15.25 -18.02 -10.28
CA ASP A 301 16.34 -18.91 -10.66
C ASP A 301 17.65 -18.50 -9.98
N LEU A 302 18.59 -19.44 -9.91
CA LEU A 302 19.95 -19.14 -9.50
C LEU A 302 20.83 -19.15 -10.75
N LEU A 303 21.50 -18.04 -11.00
CA LEU A 303 22.45 -17.84 -12.09
C LEU A 303 23.86 -18.03 -11.55
N ALA A 304 24.45 -19.19 -11.86
CA ALA A 304 25.77 -19.58 -11.41
C ALA A 304 26.82 -19.23 -12.48
N LYS A 305 27.61 -18.19 -12.24
CA LYS A 305 28.68 -17.73 -13.11
C LYS A 305 29.97 -18.51 -12.82
N VAL A 306 30.50 -19.16 -13.83
CA VAL A 306 31.76 -19.91 -13.75
C VAL A 306 32.93 -18.94 -13.53
N ASN A 307 33.72 -19.20 -12.52
CA ASN A 307 35.01 -18.56 -12.26
C ASN A 307 36.09 -19.66 -12.29
N VAL A 308 36.82 -19.77 -13.41
CA VAL A 308 37.84 -20.79 -13.56
C VAL A 308 39.02 -20.48 -12.65
N ILE A 309 39.37 -21.44 -11.78
CA ILE A 309 40.51 -21.31 -10.89
C ILE A 309 41.69 -22.03 -11.49
N LEU A 310 42.79 -21.30 -11.66
CA LEU A 310 44.08 -21.85 -12.07
C LEU A 310 44.74 -22.60 -10.92
N PRO A 311 45.35 -23.75 -11.16
CA PRO A 311 46.08 -24.48 -10.13
C PRO A 311 47.32 -23.71 -9.68
N THR A 312 47.52 -23.66 -8.38
CA THR A 312 48.69 -23.06 -7.75
C THR A 312 49.60 -24.15 -7.17
N ARG A 313 50.91 -23.87 -6.99
CA ARG A 313 51.89 -24.83 -6.45
C ARG A 313 52.02 -26.10 -7.29
N LEU A 314 52.20 -25.90 -8.60
CA LEU A 314 52.35 -26.99 -9.57
C LEU A 314 53.58 -27.82 -9.24
N SER A 315 53.44 -29.14 -9.27
CA SER A 315 54.57 -30.10 -9.27
C SER A 315 55.35 -30.02 -10.58
N ASP A 316 56.55 -30.58 -10.60
CA ASP A 316 57.38 -30.53 -11.81
C ASP A 316 56.77 -31.31 -12.97
N LYS A 317 56.02 -32.40 -12.67
CA LYS A 317 55.24 -33.15 -13.68
C LYS A 317 54.11 -32.31 -14.28
N GLU A 318 53.40 -31.59 -13.46
CA GLU A 318 52.31 -30.70 -13.93
C GLU A 318 52.85 -29.55 -14.78
N LYS A 319 53.98 -28.94 -14.38
CA LYS A 319 54.64 -27.94 -15.21
C LYS A 319 55.06 -28.45 -16.55
N GLU A 320 55.59 -29.68 -16.59
CA GLU A 320 55.98 -30.34 -17.86
C GLU A 320 54.77 -30.60 -18.77
N LEU A 321 53.65 -31.07 -18.22
CA LEU A 321 52.40 -31.24 -18.97
C LEU A 321 51.89 -29.91 -19.53
N PHE A 322 51.97 -28.84 -18.75
CA PHE A 322 51.58 -27.53 -19.26
C PHE A 322 52.54 -27.00 -20.35
N ARG A 323 53.83 -27.29 -20.28
CA ARG A 323 54.78 -26.96 -21.37
C ARG A 323 54.45 -27.70 -22.65
N GLN A 324 54.17 -29.00 -22.56
CA GLN A 324 53.77 -29.82 -23.71
C GLN A 324 52.43 -29.27 -24.28
N PHE A 325 51.48 -28.94 -23.44
CA PHE A 325 50.21 -28.34 -23.87
C PHE A 325 50.45 -27.02 -24.60
N SER A 326 51.34 -26.14 -24.11
CA SER A 326 51.65 -24.87 -24.78
C SER A 326 52.28 -25.01 -26.16
N GLN A 327 53.03 -26.11 -26.39
CA GLN A 327 53.58 -26.42 -27.72
C GLN A 327 52.51 -26.83 -28.73
N LEU A 328 51.42 -27.48 -28.25
CA LEU A 328 50.29 -27.88 -29.10
C LEU A 328 49.36 -26.72 -29.45
N ARG A 329 49.40 -25.67 -28.64
CA ARG A 329 48.56 -24.47 -28.83
C ARG A 329 49.40 -23.21 -28.65
N PRO A 330 50.20 -22.84 -29.66
CA PRO A 330 50.93 -21.56 -29.65
C PRO A 330 49.91 -20.41 -29.63
N ALA A 331 50.22 -19.32 -28.88
CA ALA A 331 49.36 -18.16 -28.73
C ALA A 331 49.24 -17.38 -30.04
#